data_942d28f2ccc3d24bfcf81f063370c1a0
#
_entry.id   942d28f2ccc3d24bfcf81f063370c1a0
#
_cell.length_a   1.000
_cell.length_b   1.000
_cell.length_c   1.000
_cell.angle_alpha   90.00
_cell.angle_beta   90.00
_cell.angle_gamma   90.00
#
_symmetry.space_group_name_H-M   'P 1'
#
loop_
_entity.id
_entity.type
_entity.pdbx_description
1 polymer ?
#
loop_
_entity_poly.entity_id
_entity_poly.type
_entity_poly.pdbx_seq_one_letter_code
_entity_poly.pdbx_strand_id
1 'polypeptide(L)'
;MYKESIDLINGELDIDELEKIVDLLDRSNRVFVYAIGDSRISAMGFTNKLIKIGKFFYIVTDNREEVAFSMGATENDVALFIAYSKHYLYKDCLRILLHNHCPIITITSLSTGILYKYSNYHILVLKKRVMKKLLHFIHSYLFNMF
;
A
#
# COMPACT_ATOMS: atom_id res chain seq x y z
N MET A 1 19.78 -10.93 2.96
CA MET A 1 19.34 -9.56 2.77
C MET A 1 17.86 -9.37 3.14
N TYR A 2 16.95 -10.06 2.48
CA TYR A 2 15.53 -10.00 2.82
C TYR A 2 15.21 -10.51 4.22
N LYS A 3 15.89 -11.55 4.65
CA LYS A 3 15.73 -12.15 5.96
C LYS A 3 16.05 -11.15 7.09
N GLU A 4 17.11 -10.36 6.92
CA GLU A 4 17.47 -9.31 7.89
C GLU A 4 16.41 -8.22 7.96
N SER A 5 15.88 -7.81 6.80
CA SER A 5 14.81 -6.80 6.74
C SER A 5 13.54 -7.28 7.40
N ILE A 6 13.20 -8.56 7.25
CA ILE A 6 12.03 -9.17 7.88
C ILE A 6 12.21 -9.23 9.39
N ASP A 7 13.39 -9.59 9.87
CA ASP A 7 13.70 -9.64 11.31
C ASP A 7 13.57 -8.25 11.94
N LEU A 8 13.95 -7.20 11.21
CA LEU A 8 13.82 -5.82 11.67
C LEU A 8 12.37 -5.35 11.73
N ILE A 9 11.49 -5.90 10.92
CA ILE A 9 10.07 -5.59 10.89
C ILE A 9 9.33 -6.36 11.98
N ASN A 10 9.98 -7.39 12.51
CA ASN A 10 9.45 -8.15 13.62
C ASN A 10 8.43 -9.22 13.20
N GLY A 11 8.05 -10.10 14.15
CA GLY A 11 7.10 -11.19 13.92
C GLY A 11 5.66 -10.77 13.63
N GLU A 12 5.41 -9.49 13.46
CA GLU A 12 4.11 -8.95 13.03
C GLU A 12 3.85 -9.19 11.55
N LEU A 13 4.88 -9.51 10.78
CA LEU A 13 4.80 -9.65 9.35
C LEU A 13 4.80 -11.12 8.95
N ASP A 14 3.74 -11.54 8.28
CA ASP A 14 3.66 -12.84 7.65
C ASP A 14 4.41 -12.77 6.29
N ILE A 15 5.46 -13.57 6.16
CA ILE A 15 6.28 -13.61 4.95
C ILE A 15 5.46 -14.06 3.75
N ASP A 16 4.59 -15.05 3.92
CA ASP A 16 3.75 -15.55 2.84
C ASP A 16 2.78 -14.48 2.37
N GLU A 17 2.21 -13.71 3.28
CA GLU A 17 1.33 -12.60 2.94
C GLU A 17 2.11 -11.49 2.23
N LEU A 18 3.31 -11.19 2.68
CA LEU A 18 4.16 -10.20 2.03
C LEU A 18 4.50 -10.59 0.59
N GLU A 19 4.80 -11.85 0.35
CA GLU A 19 5.07 -12.35 -1.00
C GLU A 19 3.84 -12.21 -1.90
N LYS A 20 2.65 -12.48 -1.38
CA LYS A 20 1.39 -12.30 -2.10
C LYS A 20 1.15 -10.83 -2.45
N ILE A 21 1.45 -9.92 -1.52
CA ILE A 21 1.33 -8.49 -1.74
C ILE A 21 2.28 -8.03 -2.84
N VAL A 22 3.53 -8.43 -2.78
CA VAL A 22 4.53 -8.06 -3.79
C VAL A 22 4.13 -8.61 -5.15
N ASP A 23 3.67 -9.85 -5.20
CA ASP A 23 3.21 -10.47 -6.44
C ASP A 23 2.01 -9.73 -7.04
N LEU A 24 1.07 -9.34 -6.21
CA LEU A 24 -0.09 -8.55 -6.63
C LEU A 24 0.32 -7.19 -7.20
N LEU A 25 1.24 -6.50 -6.53
CA LEU A 25 1.77 -5.22 -7.00
C LEU A 25 2.50 -5.38 -8.35
N ASP A 26 3.26 -6.45 -8.49
CA ASP A 26 4.00 -6.71 -9.73
C ASP A 26 3.08 -6.98 -10.91
N ARG A 27 2.00 -7.73 -10.70
CA ARG A 27 1.05 -8.09 -11.75
C ARG A 27 0.08 -6.99 -12.12
N SER A 28 -0.11 -5.98 -11.26
CA SER A 28 -1.09 -4.93 -11.47
C SER A 28 -0.71 -4.02 -12.65
N ASN A 29 -1.72 -3.48 -13.32
CA ASN A 29 -1.51 -2.49 -14.36
C ASN A 29 -1.10 -1.14 -13.78
N ARG A 30 -1.78 -0.72 -12.71
CA ARG A 30 -1.52 0.56 -12.04
C ARG A 30 -1.70 0.37 -10.53
N VAL A 31 -0.93 1.10 -9.76
CA VAL A 31 -1.08 1.13 -8.31
C VAL A 31 -1.38 2.57 -7.89
N PHE A 32 -2.50 2.77 -7.23
CA PHE A 32 -2.87 4.05 -6.67
C PHE A 32 -2.52 4.05 -5.19
N VAL A 33 -1.64 4.97 -4.79
CA VAL A 33 -1.13 5.04 -3.41
C VAL A 33 -1.85 6.16 -2.67
N TYR A 34 -2.59 5.80 -1.64
CA TYR A 34 -3.34 6.72 -0.78
C TYR A 34 -2.59 6.88 0.53
N ALA A 35 -2.14 8.09 0.82
CA ALA A 35 -1.41 8.36 2.05
C ALA A 35 -1.67 9.79 2.54
N ILE A 36 -1.75 9.96 3.85
CA ILE A 36 -2.00 11.26 4.50
C ILE A 36 -0.94 11.52 5.57
N GLY A 37 -0.57 12.79 5.74
CA GLY A 37 0.33 13.23 6.79
C GLY A 37 1.72 12.65 6.63
N ASP A 38 2.29 12.14 7.71
CA ASP A 38 3.65 11.58 7.73
C ASP A 38 3.80 10.37 6.80
N SER A 39 2.73 9.59 6.65
CA SER A 39 2.71 8.44 5.73
C SER A 39 2.94 8.88 4.29
N ARG A 40 2.51 10.09 3.94
CA ARG A 40 2.64 10.64 2.59
C ARG A 40 4.10 10.83 2.19
N ILE A 41 4.94 11.28 3.11
CA ILE A 41 6.37 11.47 2.84
C ILE A 41 7.03 10.14 2.51
N SER A 42 6.76 9.11 3.29
CA SER A 42 7.27 7.77 3.06
C SER A 42 6.73 7.18 1.74
N ALA A 43 5.45 7.41 1.45
CA ALA A 43 4.81 6.94 0.23
C ALA A 43 5.40 7.61 -1.01
N MET A 44 5.71 8.91 -0.94
CA MET A 44 6.33 9.62 -2.06
C MET A 44 7.72 9.07 -2.39
N GLY A 45 8.53 8.83 -1.38
CA GLY A 45 9.85 8.23 -1.59
C GLY A 45 9.77 6.84 -2.20
N PHE A 46 8.86 6.03 -1.70
CA PHE A 46 8.60 4.68 -2.20
C PHE A 46 8.13 4.71 -3.66
N THR A 47 7.14 5.55 -3.96
CA THR A 47 6.56 5.69 -5.31
C THR A 47 7.63 6.15 -6.31
N ASN A 48 8.44 7.15 -5.95
CA ASN A 48 9.50 7.66 -6.82
C ASN A 48 10.52 6.58 -7.18
N LYS A 49 10.87 5.73 -6.24
CA LYS A 49 11.81 4.63 -6.49
C LYS A 49 11.22 3.61 -7.46
N LEU A 50 9.93 3.31 -7.33
CA LEU A 50 9.27 2.32 -8.19
C LEU A 50 9.02 2.83 -9.60
N ILE A 51 8.74 4.12 -9.77
CA ILE A 51 8.64 4.73 -11.09
C ILE A 51 9.95 4.57 -11.87
N LYS A 52 11.09 4.71 -11.19
CA LYS A 52 12.41 4.57 -11.83
C LYS A 52 12.68 3.16 -12.38
N ILE A 53 12.02 2.15 -11.84
CA ILE A 53 12.15 0.77 -12.32
C ILE A 53 11.00 0.36 -13.25
N GLY A 54 10.23 1.35 -13.74
CA GLY A 54 9.22 1.11 -14.77
C GLY A 54 7.83 0.72 -14.26
N LYS A 55 7.56 0.88 -12.97
CA LYS A 55 6.24 0.60 -12.41
C LYS A 55 5.33 1.82 -12.45
N PHE A 56 4.05 1.61 -12.74
CA PHE A 56 3.03 2.66 -12.77
C PHE A 56 2.39 2.84 -11.39
N PHE A 57 3.06 3.61 -10.56
CA PHE A 57 2.56 3.99 -9.24
C PHE A 57 2.17 5.46 -9.25
N TYR A 58 0.96 5.74 -8.77
CA TYR A 58 0.44 7.10 -8.69
C TYR A 58 0.12 7.43 -7.24
N ILE A 59 0.77 8.45 -6.70
CA ILE A 59 0.42 8.91 -5.37
C ILE A 59 -0.78 9.87 -5.46
N VAL A 60 -1.79 9.61 -4.66
CA VAL A 60 -3.01 10.42 -4.60
C VAL A 60 -2.79 11.53 -3.59
N THR A 61 -2.94 12.78 -4.02
CA THR A 61 -2.48 13.95 -3.26
C THR A 61 -3.56 14.73 -2.54
N ASP A 62 -4.81 14.67 -2.98
CA ASP A 62 -5.90 15.40 -2.32
C ASP A 62 -7.25 14.66 -2.42
N ASN A 63 -8.25 15.18 -1.71
CA ASN A 63 -9.55 14.54 -1.60
C ASN A 63 -10.30 14.39 -2.95
N ARG A 64 -10.10 15.33 -3.86
CA ARG A 64 -10.73 15.25 -5.19
C ARG A 64 -10.09 14.17 -6.03
N GLU A 65 -8.77 14.08 -5.98
CA GLU A 65 -8.02 13.04 -6.67
C GLU A 65 -8.34 11.66 -6.11
N GLU A 66 -8.52 11.54 -4.79
CA GLU A 66 -8.87 10.28 -4.15
C GLU A 66 -10.11 9.65 -4.78
N VAL A 67 -11.18 10.45 -4.90
CA VAL A 67 -12.43 9.97 -5.50
C VAL A 67 -12.25 9.69 -7.00
N ALA A 68 -11.60 10.59 -7.72
CA ALA A 68 -11.39 10.45 -9.16
C ALA A 68 -10.58 9.20 -9.50
N PHE A 69 -9.47 8.96 -8.82
CA PHE A 69 -8.66 7.76 -9.04
C PHE A 69 -9.43 6.49 -8.66
N SER A 70 -10.19 6.54 -7.57
CA SER A 70 -10.99 5.40 -7.14
C SER A 70 -12.05 5.04 -8.19
N MET A 71 -12.69 6.03 -8.79
CA MET A 71 -13.69 5.82 -9.84
C MET A 71 -13.09 5.20 -11.09
N GLY A 72 -11.85 5.52 -11.42
CA GLY A 72 -11.15 4.98 -12.58
C GLY A 72 -10.42 3.66 -12.33
N ALA A 73 -10.35 3.21 -11.08
CA ALA A 73 -9.64 1.98 -10.73
C ALA A 73 -10.45 0.75 -11.15
N THR A 74 -9.75 -0.28 -11.62
CA THR A 74 -10.35 -1.53 -12.10
C THR A 74 -9.85 -2.73 -11.31
N GLU A 75 -10.40 -3.89 -11.60
CA GLU A 75 -9.96 -5.16 -11.01
C GLU A 75 -8.50 -5.52 -11.35
N ASN A 76 -7.93 -4.89 -12.37
CA ASN A 76 -6.55 -5.10 -12.79
C ASN A 76 -5.57 -4.10 -12.18
N ASP A 77 -6.07 -3.19 -11.36
CA ASP A 77 -5.29 -2.21 -10.63
C ASP A 77 -5.17 -2.62 -9.16
N VAL A 78 -4.43 -1.86 -8.38
CA VAL A 78 -4.33 -2.05 -6.92
C VAL A 78 -4.45 -0.70 -6.25
N ALA A 79 -5.22 -0.64 -5.17
CA ALA A 79 -5.25 0.50 -4.27
C ALA A 79 -4.40 0.17 -3.04
N LEU A 80 -3.35 0.94 -2.81
CA LEU A 80 -2.46 0.78 -1.68
C LEU A 80 -2.68 1.93 -0.70
N PHE A 81 -3.23 1.62 0.46
CA PHE A 81 -3.43 2.60 1.53
C PHE A 81 -2.28 2.50 2.53
N ILE A 82 -1.62 3.62 2.76
CA ILE A 82 -0.60 3.75 3.81
C ILE A 82 -1.16 4.73 4.82
N ALA A 83 -1.81 4.21 5.86
CA ALA A 83 -2.55 5.01 6.82
C ALA A 83 -2.38 4.47 8.23
N TYR A 84 -1.74 5.24 9.12
CA TYR A 84 -1.58 4.83 10.51
C TYR A 84 -2.92 4.72 11.23
N SER A 85 -3.80 5.69 11.01
CA SER A 85 -5.11 5.76 11.62
C SER A 85 -6.05 6.57 10.73
N LYS A 86 -7.19 7.01 11.25
CA LYS A 86 -8.15 7.88 10.54
C LYS A 86 -8.68 7.26 9.24
N HIS A 87 -8.92 5.97 9.26
CA HIS A 87 -9.44 5.24 8.09
C HIS A 87 -10.78 5.80 7.58
N TYR A 88 -11.55 6.45 8.46
CA TYR A 88 -12.82 7.04 8.10
C TYR A 88 -12.71 8.09 6.99
N LEU A 89 -11.54 8.71 6.82
CA LEU A 89 -11.30 9.68 5.77
C LEU A 89 -11.38 9.06 4.37
N TYR A 90 -11.19 7.76 4.28
CA TYR A 90 -11.20 7.03 3.02
C TYR A 90 -12.50 6.25 2.77
N LYS A 91 -13.55 6.54 3.53
CA LYS A 91 -14.81 5.78 3.44
C LYS A 91 -15.40 5.77 2.03
N ASP A 92 -15.43 6.92 1.37
CA ASP A 92 -16.01 7.02 0.03
C ASP A 92 -15.13 6.32 -1.01
N CYS A 93 -13.82 6.50 -0.92
CA CYS A 93 -12.87 5.80 -1.80
C CYS A 93 -12.99 4.29 -1.66
N LEU A 94 -13.06 3.81 -0.43
CA LEU A 94 -13.19 2.39 -0.15
C LEU A 94 -14.46 1.81 -0.78
N ARG A 95 -15.58 2.50 -0.65
CA ARG A 95 -16.86 2.07 -1.23
C ARG A 95 -16.77 1.93 -2.75
N ILE A 96 -16.17 2.93 -3.40
CA ILE A 96 -16.00 2.94 -4.85
C ILE A 96 -15.07 1.81 -5.31
N LEU A 97 -13.95 1.64 -4.62
CA LEU A 97 -12.98 0.58 -4.95
C LEU A 97 -13.58 -0.81 -4.79
N LEU A 98 -14.36 -1.03 -3.74
CA LEU A 98 -15.06 -2.29 -3.52
C LEU A 98 -16.08 -2.56 -4.63
N HIS A 99 -16.81 -1.54 -5.03
CA HIS A 99 -17.77 -1.64 -6.12
C HIS A 99 -17.09 -2.02 -7.44
N ASN A 100 -15.90 -1.48 -7.69
CA ASN A 100 -15.14 -1.74 -8.91
C ASN A 100 -14.31 -3.03 -8.84
N HIS A 101 -14.39 -3.76 -7.75
CA HIS A 101 -13.59 -4.98 -7.50
C HIS A 101 -12.09 -4.76 -7.58
N CYS A 102 -11.63 -3.54 -7.29
CA CYS A 102 -10.22 -3.22 -7.25
C CYS A 102 -9.59 -3.84 -6.00
N PRO A 103 -8.53 -4.64 -6.14
CA PRO A 103 -7.82 -5.19 -4.98
C PRO A 103 -7.26 -4.08 -4.10
N ILE A 104 -7.36 -4.27 -2.79
CA ILE A 104 -6.96 -3.28 -1.79
C ILE A 104 -5.90 -3.87 -0.86
N ILE A 105 -4.81 -3.14 -0.70
CA ILE A 105 -3.74 -3.44 0.26
C ILE A 105 -3.71 -2.29 1.26
N THR A 106 -3.67 -2.61 2.54
CA THR A 106 -3.59 -1.60 3.60
C THR A 106 -2.39 -1.85 4.50
N ILE A 107 -1.58 -0.83 4.69
CA ILE A 107 -0.49 -0.80 5.65
C ILE A 107 -0.88 0.21 6.72
N THR A 108 -1.10 -0.26 7.94
CA THR A 108 -1.69 0.54 9.01
C THR A 108 -1.20 0.14 10.39
N SER A 109 -1.40 1.01 11.37
CA SER A 109 -1.22 0.67 12.80
C SER A 109 -2.55 0.42 13.50
N LEU A 110 -3.68 0.47 12.79
CA LEU A 110 -5.02 0.36 13.36
C LEU A 110 -5.77 -0.87 12.84
N SER A 111 -5.82 -1.93 13.64
CA SER A 111 -6.46 -3.19 13.26
C SER A 111 -8.00 -3.13 13.27
N THR A 112 -8.58 -2.10 13.88
CA THR A 112 -10.04 -1.93 13.96
C THR A 112 -10.62 -1.04 12.88
N GLY A 113 -9.77 -0.48 12.01
CA GLY A 113 -10.19 0.46 10.98
C GLY A 113 -10.89 -0.22 9.80
N ILE A 114 -11.70 0.55 9.07
CA ILE A 114 -12.45 0.04 7.91
C ILE A 114 -11.52 -0.42 6.78
N LEU A 115 -10.39 0.24 6.59
CA LEU A 115 -9.42 -0.17 5.57
C LEU A 115 -8.83 -1.55 5.89
N TYR A 116 -8.51 -1.78 7.16
CA TYR A 116 -8.00 -3.07 7.59
C TYR A 116 -9.03 -4.17 7.36
N LYS A 117 -10.28 -3.89 7.74
CA LYS A 117 -11.37 -4.85 7.65
C LYS A 117 -11.70 -5.28 6.22
N TYR A 118 -11.68 -4.34 5.27
CA TYR A 118 -12.15 -4.57 3.91
C TYR A 118 -11.03 -4.73 2.87
N SER A 119 -9.77 -4.70 3.28
CA SER A 119 -8.67 -4.93 2.35
C SER A 119 -8.46 -6.41 2.07
N ASN A 120 -7.96 -6.71 0.88
CA ASN A 120 -7.59 -8.07 0.48
C ASN A 120 -6.35 -8.54 1.23
N TYR A 121 -5.40 -7.63 1.42
CA TYR A 121 -4.20 -7.86 2.21
C TYR A 121 -3.96 -6.68 3.12
N HIS A 122 -3.49 -6.95 4.33
CA HIS A 122 -3.17 -5.88 5.28
C HIS A 122 -1.91 -6.23 6.06
N ILE A 123 -1.16 -5.19 6.40
CA ILE A 123 0.03 -5.28 7.23
C ILE A 123 -0.13 -4.34 8.39
N LEU A 124 -0.01 -4.87 9.60
CA LEU A 124 -0.08 -4.09 10.83
C LEU A 124 1.33 -3.63 11.21
N VAL A 125 1.53 -2.33 11.28
CA VAL A 125 2.81 -1.71 11.61
C VAL A 125 2.62 -0.79 12.81
N LEU A 126 3.24 -1.11 13.94
CA LEU A 126 3.03 -0.39 15.18
C LEU A 126 3.88 0.87 15.32
N LYS A 127 4.97 0.99 14.57
CA LYS A 127 5.90 2.12 14.67
C LYS A 127 6.21 2.71 13.30
N LYS A 128 6.27 4.05 13.21
CA LYS A 128 6.54 4.77 11.95
C LYS A 128 7.86 4.37 11.29
N ARG A 129 8.91 4.15 12.08
CA ARG A 129 10.22 3.73 11.54
C ARG A 129 10.15 2.37 10.86
N VAL A 130 9.27 1.50 11.33
CA VAL A 130 9.06 0.18 10.74
C VAL A 130 8.37 0.31 9.39
N MET A 131 7.49 1.30 9.24
CA MET A 131 6.84 1.61 7.96
C MET A 131 7.86 1.89 6.86
N LYS A 132 8.86 2.72 7.13
CA LYS A 132 9.92 3.03 6.16
C LYS A 132 10.72 1.79 5.76
N LYS A 133 11.04 0.96 6.72
CA LYS A 133 11.78 -0.29 6.49
C LYS A 133 10.95 -1.25 5.67
N LEU A 134 9.66 -1.36 5.93
CA LEU A 134 8.74 -2.19 5.19
C LEU A 134 8.66 -1.74 3.73
N LEU A 135 8.47 -0.46 3.48
CA LEU A 135 8.39 0.08 2.12
C LEU A 135 9.70 -0.13 1.37
N HIS A 136 10.83 0.05 2.05
CA HIS A 136 12.15 -0.24 1.46
C HIS A 136 12.28 -1.72 1.11
N PHE A 137 11.82 -2.61 1.97
CA PHE A 137 11.84 -4.05 1.74
C PHE A 137 11.00 -4.41 0.49
N ILE A 138 9.80 -3.89 0.40
CA ILE A 138 8.91 -4.12 -0.75
C ILE A 138 9.57 -3.63 -2.04
N HIS A 139 10.15 -2.44 -2.00
CA HIS A 139 10.87 -1.88 -3.15
C HIS A 139 12.04 -2.80 -3.58
N SER A 140 12.85 -3.24 -2.63
CA SER A 140 13.99 -4.11 -2.92
C SER A 140 13.56 -5.44 -3.51
N TYR A 141 12.46 -6.00 -3.00
CA TYR A 141 11.92 -7.25 -3.50
C TYR A 141 11.41 -7.09 -4.94
N LEU A 142 10.67 -6.04 -5.23
CA LEU A 142 10.18 -5.75 -6.58
C LEU A 142 11.34 -5.49 -7.54
N PHE A 143 12.34 -4.74 -7.10
CA PHE A 143 13.52 -4.45 -7.92
C PHE A 143 14.24 -5.73 -8.35
N ASN A 144 14.35 -6.70 -7.46
CA ASN A 144 15.06 -7.95 -7.75
C ASN A 144 14.24 -8.95 -8.59
N MET A 145 12.95 -8.66 -8.85
CA MET A 145 12.13 -9.45 -9.77
C MET A 145 12.39 -9.11 -11.24
N PHE A 146 13.15 -8.04 -11.48
CA PHE A 146 13.56 -7.60 -12.83
C PHE A 146 15.06 -7.87 -13.08
#